data_a5e1773a55dd0ca782bf98bc00896419
#
_entry.id   a5e1773a55dd0ca782bf98bc00896419
#
_cell.length_a   1.000
_cell.length_b   1.000
_cell.length_c   1.000
_cell.angle_alpha   90.00
_cell.angle_beta   90.00
_cell.angle_gamma   90.00
#
_symmetry.space_group_name_H-M   'P 1'
#
loop_
_entity.id
_entity.type
_entity.pdbx_description
1 polymer ?
#
loop_
_entity_poly.entity_id
_entity_poly.type
_entity_poly.pdbx_seq_one_letter_code
_entity_poly.pdbx_strand_id
1 'polypeptide(L)'
;WDLMTEEMIAWGDADNRIGHAGEWETSLQLYLRPHLVDRSVEVAEDWEPSVDPAFASFARFAERRRETPNGVMGDPTVATAEKGQRYVDLASQRLADLASAFHQQPVRDYFHADRSGSA
;
A
#
# COMPACT_ATOMS: atom_id res chain seq x y z
N TRP A 1 -0.78 -2.04 -4.16
CA TRP A 1 -0.79 -0.61 -3.85
C TRP A 1 -0.53 0.26 -5.09
N ASP A 2 0.19 -0.21 -6.08
CA ASP A 2 0.55 0.55 -7.29
C ASP A 2 -0.62 1.23 -7.99
N LEU A 3 -1.83 0.68 -7.87
CA LEU A 3 -3.04 1.26 -8.46
C LEU A 3 -3.52 2.55 -7.78
N MET A 4 -2.95 2.93 -6.65
CA MET A 4 -3.42 4.05 -5.82
C MET A 4 -2.29 5.00 -5.40
N THR A 5 -1.05 4.68 -5.71
CA THR A 5 0.12 5.38 -5.19
C THR A 5 0.09 6.88 -5.47
N GLU A 6 -0.27 7.28 -6.68
CA GLU A 6 -0.31 8.69 -7.07
C GLU A 6 -1.33 9.49 -6.25
N GLU A 7 -2.53 8.94 -6.07
CA GLU A 7 -3.58 9.60 -5.29
C GLU A 7 -3.27 9.60 -3.79
N MET A 8 -2.68 8.53 -3.28
CA MET A 8 -2.26 8.47 -1.88
C MET A 8 -1.21 9.52 -1.58
N ILE A 9 -0.25 9.71 -2.48
CA ILE A 9 0.74 10.79 -2.38
C ILE A 9 0.07 12.16 -2.47
N ALA A 10 -0.85 12.35 -3.40
CA ALA A 10 -1.54 13.62 -3.61
C ALA A 10 -2.47 14.02 -2.45
N TRP A 11 -2.98 13.06 -1.70
CA TRP A 11 -3.92 13.28 -0.58
C TRP A 11 -3.27 13.23 0.79
N GLY A 12 -2.01 12.82 0.85
CA GLY A 12 -1.25 12.74 2.10
C GLY A 12 -0.72 14.11 2.54
N ASP A 13 -0.62 14.31 3.84
CA ASP A 13 0.02 15.47 4.46
C ASP A 13 1.45 15.16 4.92
N ALA A 14 1.77 13.89 5.13
CA ALA A 14 3.13 13.46 5.43
C ALA A 14 3.96 13.34 4.14
N ASP A 15 5.25 13.54 4.23
CA ASP A 15 6.28 13.65 3.17
C ASP A 15 6.29 12.60 2.04
N ASN A 16 5.13 12.24 1.47
CA ASN A 16 4.99 11.30 0.35
C ASN A 16 5.64 9.92 0.57
N ARG A 17 5.97 9.58 1.81
CA ARG A 17 6.60 8.32 2.15
C ARG A 17 5.54 7.29 2.48
N ILE A 18 5.34 6.34 1.60
CA ILE A 18 4.51 5.17 1.85
C ILE A 18 5.36 4.20 2.67
N GLY A 19 5.21 4.30 3.98
CA GLY A 19 5.92 3.45 4.93
C GLY A 19 5.00 2.47 5.65
N HIS A 20 5.42 2.03 6.84
CA HIS A 20 4.69 1.10 7.69
C HIS A 20 4.07 1.83 8.87
N ALA A 21 2.81 1.56 9.18
CA ALA A 21 2.05 2.23 10.25
C ALA A 21 2.07 3.78 10.16
N GLY A 22 2.25 4.33 8.97
CA GLY A 22 2.23 5.77 8.70
C GLY A 22 0.83 6.31 8.48
N GLU A 23 0.74 7.49 7.85
CA GLU A 23 -0.48 8.24 7.66
C GLU A 23 -1.62 7.42 7.05
N TRP A 24 -1.37 6.75 5.95
CA TRP A 24 -2.45 6.12 5.19
C TRP A 24 -2.89 4.77 5.78
N GLU A 25 -2.00 3.94 6.30
CA GLU A 25 -2.39 2.71 7.00
C GLU A 25 -3.18 3.03 8.27
N THR A 26 -2.74 4.04 9.01
CA THR A 26 -3.45 4.52 10.20
C THR A 26 -4.79 5.14 9.83
N SER A 27 -4.88 5.90 8.73
CA SER A 27 -6.14 6.45 8.23
C SER A 27 -7.14 5.34 7.87
N LEU A 28 -6.68 4.27 7.22
CA LEU A 28 -7.52 3.10 6.93
C LEU A 28 -8.06 2.47 8.21
N GLN A 29 -7.22 2.29 9.23
CA GLN A 29 -7.66 1.73 10.52
C GLN A 29 -8.63 2.66 11.24
N LEU A 30 -8.39 3.97 11.22
CA LEU A 30 -9.31 4.95 11.81
C LEU A 30 -10.70 4.92 11.15
N TYR A 31 -10.77 4.69 9.86
CA TYR A 31 -12.04 4.56 9.15
C TYR A 31 -12.71 3.21 9.40
N LEU A 32 -11.98 2.11 9.25
CA LEU A 32 -12.55 0.77 9.28
C LEU A 32 -12.76 0.25 10.71
N ARG A 33 -11.86 0.57 11.63
CA ARG A 33 -11.82 0.01 13.00
C ARG A 33 -11.25 1.01 14.00
N PRO A 34 -11.86 2.20 14.20
CA PRO A 34 -11.31 3.25 15.05
C PRO A 34 -11.04 2.80 16.50
N HIS A 35 -11.82 1.86 17.01
CA HIS A 35 -11.66 1.32 18.36
C HIS A 35 -10.40 0.46 18.57
N LEU A 36 -9.67 0.13 17.50
CA LEU A 36 -8.41 -0.60 17.57
C LEU A 36 -7.19 0.32 17.44
N VAL A 37 -7.38 1.62 17.22
CA VAL A 37 -6.29 2.58 17.07
C VAL A 37 -6.10 3.32 18.41
N ASP A 38 -4.94 3.13 19.01
CA ASP A 38 -4.54 3.89 20.19
C ASP A 38 -3.71 5.11 19.76
N ARG A 39 -4.37 6.25 19.64
CA ARG A 39 -3.72 7.51 19.24
C ARG A 39 -2.77 8.07 20.30
N SER A 40 -2.84 7.60 21.53
CA SER A 40 -1.97 8.10 22.61
C SER A 40 -0.50 7.68 22.46
N VAL A 41 -0.24 6.68 21.62
CA VAL A 41 1.11 6.14 21.37
C VAL A 41 1.62 6.46 19.97
N GLU A 42 0.88 7.27 19.20
CA GLU A 42 1.31 7.69 17.86
C GLU A 42 2.54 8.58 17.94
N VAL A 43 3.56 8.23 17.18
CA VAL A 43 4.82 8.98 17.06
C VAL A 43 5.20 9.06 15.60
N ALA A 44 5.48 10.26 15.12
CA ALA A 44 6.09 10.42 13.80
C ALA A 44 7.55 9.95 13.84
N GLU A 45 7.91 9.08 12.93
CA GLU A 45 9.29 8.59 12.76
C GLU A 45 9.85 9.04 11.43
N ASP A 46 10.95 9.76 11.48
CA ASP A 46 11.71 10.14 10.29
C ASP A 46 12.56 8.95 9.85
N TRP A 47 11.96 8.13 9.00
CA TRP A 47 12.60 6.91 8.51
C TRP A 47 13.23 7.15 7.13
N GLU A 48 14.52 6.83 7.02
CA GLU A 48 15.23 6.77 5.75
C GLU A 48 15.54 5.30 5.40
N PRO A 49 15.31 4.90 4.14
CA PRO A 49 15.72 3.56 3.71
C PRO A 49 17.22 3.36 3.89
N SER A 50 17.60 2.30 4.58
CA SER A 50 19.01 1.95 4.80
C SER A 50 19.73 1.46 3.54
N VAL A 51 19.03 1.41 2.40
CA VAL A 51 19.51 0.86 1.15
C VAL A 51 19.37 1.89 0.04
N ASP A 52 20.38 1.97 -0.82
CA ASP A 52 20.34 2.77 -2.05
C ASP A 52 19.01 2.52 -2.79
N PRO A 53 18.24 3.58 -3.14
CA PRO A 53 16.97 3.46 -3.86
C PRO A 53 17.02 2.57 -5.10
N ALA A 54 18.18 2.49 -5.77
CA ALA A 54 18.38 1.60 -6.92
C ALA A 54 18.26 0.12 -6.58
N PHE A 55 18.42 -0.25 -5.31
CA PHE A 55 18.33 -1.62 -4.82
C PHE A 55 17.16 -1.87 -3.88
N ALA A 56 16.31 -0.88 -3.65
CA ALA A 56 15.19 -0.96 -2.72
C ALA A 56 14.24 -2.13 -3.01
N SER A 57 14.03 -2.48 -4.28
CA SER A 57 13.20 -3.61 -4.69
C SER A 57 13.80 -4.98 -4.32
N PHE A 58 15.09 -5.04 -4.05
CA PHE A 58 15.81 -6.26 -3.65
C PHE A 58 16.10 -6.28 -2.15
N ALA A 59 15.90 -5.18 -1.45
CA ALA A 59 16.20 -5.07 -0.03
C ALA A 59 15.18 -5.89 0.78
N ARG A 60 15.66 -6.83 1.57
CA ARG A 60 14.89 -7.46 2.63
C ARG A 60 15.27 -6.83 3.95
N PHE A 61 14.29 -6.33 4.67
CA PHE A 61 14.49 -5.79 6.00
C PHE A 61 14.91 -6.92 6.95
N ALA A 62 16.19 -6.95 7.28
CA ALA A 62 16.73 -8.01 8.14
C ALA A 62 16.32 -7.83 9.61
N GLU A 63 16.24 -6.58 10.08
CA GLU A 63 15.90 -6.25 11.47
C GLU A 63 15.13 -4.93 11.56
N ARG A 64 13.82 -4.95 11.40
CA ARG A 64 12.97 -3.75 11.50
C ARG A 64 13.14 -2.97 12.81
N ARG A 65 13.42 -3.66 13.90
CA ARG A 65 13.63 -3.03 15.22
C ARG A 65 14.85 -2.11 15.26
N ARG A 66 15.82 -2.27 14.36
CA ARG A 66 16.96 -1.36 14.22
C ARG A 66 16.66 -0.16 13.36
N GLU A 67 15.74 -0.33 12.43
CA GLU A 67 15.34 0.73 11.49
C GLU A 67 14.26 1.63 12.09
N THR A 68 13.37 1.07 12.90
CA THR A 68 12.32 1.81 13.57
C THR A 68 12.02 1.21 14.96
N PRO A 69 12.40 1.89 16.04
CA PRO A 69 12.19 1.42 17.42
C PRO A 69 10.72 1.19 17.76
N ASN A 70 9.83 2.01 17.19
CA ASN A 70 8.39 2.00 17.46
C ASN A 70 7.58 1.23 16.41
N GLY A 71 8.22 0.71 15.35
CA GLY A 71 7.55 0.03 14.27
C GLY A 71 6.88 0.96 13.25
N VAL A 72 7.02 2.27 13.40
CA VAL A 72 6.47 3.29 12.51
C VAL A 72 7.52 3.67 11.46
N MET A 73 7.08 3.83 10.23
CA MET A 73 7.88 4.32 9.11
C MET A 73 7.05 5.39 8.39
N GLY A 74 7.07 6.61 8.92
CA GLY A 74 6.27 7.74 8.46
C GLY A 74 5.58 8.48 9.60
N ASP A 75 4.49 9.19 9.30
CA ASP A 75 3.77 9.99 10.28
C ASP A 75 2.30 9.56 10.42
N PRO A 76 1.93 8.80 11.47
CA PRO A 76 0.54 8.46 11.77
C PRO A 76 -0.24 9.62 12.36
N THR A 77 0.42 10.67 12.90
CA THR A 77 -0.26 11.74 13.64
C THR A 77 -1.16 12.60 12.76
N VAL A 78 -0.88 12.65 11.47
CA VAL A 78 -1.69 13.36 10.45
C VAL A 78 -2.79 12.48 9.83
N ALA A 79 -2.94 11.25 10.29
CA ALA A 79 -3.96 10.33 9.79
C ALA A 79 -5.36 10.74 10.22
N THR A 80 -6.33 10.58 9.33
CA THR A 80 -7.75 10.83 9.60
C THR A 80 -8.66 9.75 9.01
N ALA A 81 -9.84 9.58 9.61
CA ALA A 81 -10.85 8.65 9.11
C ALA A 81 -11.35 9.05 7.71
N GLU A 82 -11.43 10.35 7.42
CA GLU A 82 -11.87 10.89 6.12
C GLU A 82 -10.89 10.50 5.01
N LYS A 83 -9.59 10.56 5.28
CA LYS A 83 -8.56 10.06 4.35
C LYS A 83 -8.72 8.56 4.15
N GLY A 84 -8.90 7.81 5.24
CA GLY A 84 -9.14 6.37 5.20
C GLY A 84 -10.35 6.01 4.34
N GLN A 85 -11.45 6.75 4.46
CA GLN A 85 -12.63 6.56 3.62
C GLN A 85 -12.30 6.76 2.14
N ARG A 86 -11.62 7.83 1.78
CA ARG A 86 -11.23 8.10 0.39
C ARG A 86 -10.38 6.97 -0.19
N TYR A 87 -9.46 6.44 0.58
CA TYR A 87 -8.60 5.32 0.16
C TYR A 87 -9.43 4.05 -0.08
N VAL A 88 -10.38 3.73 0.81
CA VAL A 88 -11.26 2.56 0.66
C VAL A 88 -12.15 2.70 -0.57
N ASP A 89 -12.75 3.87 -0.76
CA ASP A 89 -13.65 4.14 -1.88
C ASP A 89 -12.90 4.00 -3.22
N LEU A 90 -11.72 4.59 -3.34
CA LEU A 90 -10.89 4.47 -4.54
C LEU A 90 -10.43 3.04 -4.79
N ALA A 91 -9.94 2.35 -3.76
CA ALA A 91 -9.50 0.97 -3.88
C ALA A 91 -10.65 0.05 -4.33
N SER A 92 -11.83 0.23 -3.74
CA SER A 92 -13.01 -0.55 -4.08
C SER A 92 -13.43 -0.34 -5.52
N GLN A 93 -13.44 0.92 -5.99
CA GLN A 93 -13.77 1.25 -7.38
C GLN A 93 -12.78 0.61 -8.34
N ARG A 94 -11.48 0.76 -8.11
CA ARG A 94 -10.45 0.22 -9.01
C ARG A 94 -10.40 -1.30 -9.03
N LEU A 95 -10.67 -1.94 -7.89
CA LEU A 95 -10.81 -3.40 -7.84
C LEU A 95 -12.04 -3.88 -8.63
N ALA A 96 -13.15 -3.16 -8.55
CA ALA A 96 -14.35 -3.48 -9.33
C ALA A 96 -14.09 -3.32 -10.84
N ASP A 97 -13.41 -2.25 -11.24
CA ASP A 97 -13.03 -2.01 -12.63
C ASP A 97 -12.08 -3.10 -13.15
N LEU A 98 -11.08 -3.46 -12.36
CA LEU A 98 -10.15 -4.54 -12.67
C LEU A 98 -10.86 -5.88 -12.83
N ALA A 99 -11.73 -6.23 -11.89
CA ALA A 99 -12.50 -7.46 -11.93
C ALA A 99 -13.41 -7.51 -13.17
N SER A 100 -14.04 -6.39 -13.51
CA SER A 100 -14.89 -6.26 -14.71
C SER A 100 -14.07 -6.42 -15.99
N ALA A 101 -12.93 -5.77 -16.08
CA ALA A 101 -12.01 -5.88 -17.21
C ALA A 101 -11.48 -7.31 -17.36
N PHE A 102 -11.16 -7.95 -16.24
CA PHE A 102 -10.67 -9.33 -16.24
C PHE A 102 -11.77 -10.31 -16.69
N HIS A 103 -13.01 -10.10 -16.23
CA HIS A 103 -14.15 -10.94 -16.63
C HIS A 103 -14.46 -10.86 -18.15
N GLN A 104 -14.18 -9.72 -18.79
CA GLN A 104 -14.39 -9.50 -20.21
C GLN A 104 -13.28 -10.11 -21.09
N GLN A 105 -12.17 -10.52 -20.50
CA GLN A 105 -11.07 -11.11 -21.27
C GLN A 105 -11.43 -12.53 -21.72
N PRO A 106 -11.17 -12.89 -22.99
CA PRO A 106 -11.37 -14.25 -23.44
C PRO A 106 -10.46 -15.20 -22.66
N VAL A 107 -11.02 -16.32 -22.22
CA VAL A 107 -10.23 -17.40 -21.60
C VAL A 107 -9.22 -17.89 -22.64
N ARG A 108 -7.94 -17.64 -22.40
CA ARG A 108 -6.87 -18.21 -23.24
C ARG A 108 -6.59 -19.62 -22.76
N ASP A 109 -6.75 -20.57 -23.65
CA ASP A 109 -6.36 -21.96 -23.39
C ASP A 109 -4.84 -22.10 -23.50
N TYR A 110 -4.15 -21.84 -22.40
CA TYR A 110 -2.69 -21.98 -22.33
C TYR A 110 -2.21 -23.44 -22.39
N PHE A 111 -3.11 -24.42 -22.20
CA PHE A 111 -2.76 -25.83 -22.17
C PHE A 111 -2.87 -26.51 -23.53
N HIS A 112 -3.56 -25.89 -24.50
CA HIS A 112 -3.74 -26.43 -25.84
C HIS A 112 -3.06 -25.59 -26.92
N ALA A 113 -2.30 -24.57 -26.56
CA ALA A 113 -1.48 -23.83 -27.50
C ALA A 113 -0.39 -24.77 -28.04
N ASP A 114 -0.72 -25.32 -29.20
CA ASP A 114 0.22 -25.86 -30.17
C ASP A 114 1.00 -27.13 -29.86
N ARG A 115 0.31 -28.28 -29.89
CA ARG A 115 0.96 -29.55 -30.26
C ARG A 115 0.92 -29.85 -31.78
N SER A 116 0.52 -28.91 -32.63
CA SER A 116 0.34 -29.10 -34.06
C SER A 116 1.48 -28.54 -34.92
N GLY A 117 2.58 -28.16 -34.35
CA GLY A 117 3.73 -27.57 -35.05
C GLY A 117 4.97 -28.42 -35.05
N SER A 118 4.95 -29.65 -35.56
CA SER A 118 6.15 -30.30 -36.05
C SER A 118 5.79 -31.55 -36.85
N ALA A 119 5.72 -31.44 -38.15
CA ALA A 119 6.08 -32.50 -39.10
C ALA A 119 7.01 -31.89 -40.14
#